data_e340710a664f91385b72f7d053b2589b
#
_entry.id   e340710a664f91385b72f7d053b2589b
#
_cell.length_a   1.000
_cell.length_b   1.000
_cell.length_c   1.000
_cell.angle_alpha   90.00
_cell.angle_beta   90.00
_cell.angle_gamma   90.00
#
_symmetry.space_group_name_H-M   'P 1'
#
loop_
_entity.id
_entity.type
_entity.pdbx_description
1 polymer ?
#
loop_
_entity_poly.entity_id
_entity_poly.type
_entity_poly.pdbx_seq_one_letter_code
_entity_poly.pdbx_strand_id
1 'polypeptide(L)'
;WACRLPGANSIDELWRLLESGRCSISQVPAERFPLQRFGHPRRQERGRSYSWTAGVLDRIWDFDPSVFGISPREAVQMDPQQRILLQLTWEALEDAGIPPSTIAGSEVGVYIGACQVEYGHRFGIDHAVADSHFATGTALSVVSNRLSYVFDLHGPSMTIDTACSSSLVALHQAVEALRSGRIDTAIVGGVNIIESPSSCIAFSQASMLSPSGRCHAFSANADGFVRAEGAGI
;
A
#
# COMPACT_ATOMS: atom_id res chain seq x y z
N TRP A 1 -2.34 2.94 -16.36
CA TRP A 1 -1.76 2.03 -15.34
C TRP A 1 -0.56 2.68 -14.68
N ALA A 2 -0.46 2.58 -13.38
CA ALA A 2 0.70 3.08 -12.64
C ALA A 2 1.02 2.15 -11.47
N CYS A 3 2.31 1.99 -11.12
CA CYS A 3 2.70 1.15 -10.01
C CYS A 3 3.97 1.63 -9.31
N ARG A 4 4.10 1.23 -8.05
CA ARG A 4 5.33 1.22 -7.26
C ARG A 4 5.49 -0.17 -6.67
N LEU A 5 6.50 -0.89 -7.13
CA LEU A 5 6.79 -2.25 -6.70
C LEU A 5 8.26 -2.37 -6.32
N PRO A 6 8.65 -3.32 -5.48
CA PRO A 6 10.06 -3.52 -5.14
C PRO A 6 10.92 -3.72 -6.39
N GLY A 7 11.83 -2.79 -6.64
CA GLY A 7 12.72 -2.81 -7.81
C GLY A 7 12.09 -2.36 -9.13
N ALA A 8 10.85 -1.83 -9.12
CA ALA A 8 10.18 -1.30 -10.31
C ALA A 8 9.19 -0.17 -9.94
N ASN A 9 9.38 1.01 -10.52
CA ASN A 9 8.55 2.20 -10.29
C ASN A 9 7.65 2.55 -11.49
N SER A 10 7.64 1.69 -12.50
CA SER A 10 6.77 1.80 -13.68
C SER A 10 6.47 0.42 -14.24
N ILE A 11 5.48 0.35 -15.13
CA ILE A 11 5.12 -0.90 -15.82
C ILE A 11 6.29 -1.41 -16.67
N ASP A 12 7.02 -0.54 -17.36
CA ASP A 12 8.18 -0.93 -18.15
C ASP A 12 9.33 -1.48 -17.27
N GLU A 13 9.54 -0.90 -16.10
CA GLU A 13 10.51 -1.41 -15.15
C GLU A 13 10.08 -2.76 -14.57
N LEU A 14 8.80 -2.93 -14.28
CA LEU A 14 8.24 -4.21 -13.86
C LEU A 14 8.48 -5.29 -14.92
N TRP A 15 8.18 -4.96 -16.18
CA TRP A 15 8.40 -5.91 -17.27
C TRP A 15 9.87 -6.33 -17.38
N ARG A 16 10.79 -5.36 -17.38
CA ARG A 16 12.25 -5.63 -17.38
C ARG A 16 12.72 -6.43 -16.16
N LEU A 17 12.13 -6.17 -14.99
CA LEU A 17 12.42 -6.94 -13.77
C LEU A 17 12.02 -8.40 -13.95
N LEU A 18 10.82 -8.67 -14.47
CA LEU A 18 10.31 -10.02 -14.73
C LEU A 18 11.15 -10.75 -15.77
N GLU A 19 11.47 -10.11 -16.90
CA GLU A 19 12.31 -10.69 -17.96
C GLU A 19 13.71 -11.05 -17.46
N SER A 20 14.28 -10.22 -16.59
CA SER A 20 15.62 -10.47 -16.03
C SER A 20 15.65 -11.59 -14.98
N GLY A 21 14.51 -12.03 -14.47
CA GLY A 21 14.40 -13.03 -13.41
C GLY A 21 15.04 -12.58 -12.07
N ARG A 22 15.28 -11.27 -11.88
CA ARG A 22 15.89 -10.75 -10.65
C ARG A 22 14.93 -10.85 -9.48
N CYS A 23 15.46 -11.14 -8.31
CA CYS A 23 14.74 -11.08 -7.05
C CYS A 23 14.93 -9.70 -6.41
N SER A 24 13.83 -9.02 -6.06
CA SER A 24 13.84 -7.70 -5.41
C SER A 24 13.63 -7.77 -3.89
N ILE A 25 13.72 -8.97 -3.32
CA ILE A 25 13.65 -9.13 -1.87
C ILE A 25 14.98 -8.70 -1.25
N SER A 26 14.88 -7.87 -0.21
CA SER A 26 16.01 -7.36 0.55
C SER A 26 15.71 -7.36 2.04
N GLN A 27 16.64 -6.92 2.87
CA GLN A 27 16.36 -6.66 4.27
C GLN A 27 15.53 -5.39 4.41
N VAL A 28 14.51 -5.39 5.28
CA VAL A 28 13.74 -4.20 5.61
C VAL A 28 14.70 -3.11 6.09
N PRO A 29 14.65 -1.89 5.55
CA PRO A 29 15.54 -0.80 5.92
C PRO A 29 15.41 -0.42 7.40
N ALA A 30 16.55 -0.14 8.06
CA ALA A 30 16.57 0.23 9.48
C ALA A 30 15.83 1.54 9.80
N GLU A 31 15.63 2.40 8.81
CA GLU A 31 14.85 3.63 8.92
C GLU A 31 13.35 3.40 9.10
N ARG A 32 12.84 2.21 8.77
CA ARG A 32 11.46 1.83 9.03
C ARG A 32 11.23 1.66 10.53
N PHE A 33 12.08 0.88 11.18
CA PHE A 33 12.10 0.64 12.62
C PHE A 33 13.41 -0.06 13.03
N PRO A 34 13.84 0.01 14.31
CA PRO A 34 15.11 -0.55 14.76
C PRO A 34 15.06 -2.09 14.80
N LEU A 35 15.49 -2.74 13.73
CA LEU A 35 15.41 -4.20 13.54
C LEU A 35 16.08 -4.98 14.68
N GLN A 36 17.24 -4.50 15.20
CA GLN A 36 17.98 -5.17 16.28
C GLN A 36 17.13 -5.32 17.55
N ARG A 37 16.22 -4.37 17.80
CA ARG A 37 15.31 -4.41 18.95
C ARG A 37 14.30 -5.57 18.85
N PHE A 38 13.94 -5.96 17.63
CA PHE A 38 12.84 -6.90 17.37
C PHE A 38 13.31 -8.22 16.73
N GLY A 39 14.61 -8.36 16.41
CA GLY A 39 15.18 -9.57 15.80
C GLY A 39 15.52 -10.64 16.84
N HIS A 40 15.26 -11.91 16.50
CA HIS A 40 15.71 -13.07 17.25
C HIS A 40 15.72 -14.32 16.36
N PRO A 41 16.78 -15.17 16.38
CA PRO A 41 16.89 -16.31 15.47
C PRO A 41 15.91 -17.45 15.78
N ARG A 42 15.43 -17.53 17.03
CA ARG A 42 14.47 -18.57 17.42
C ARG A 42 13.07 -18.21 16.95
N ARG A 43 12.40 -19.16 16.30
CA ARG A 43 10.97 -19.02 15.93
C ARG A 43 10.12 -18.88 17.20
N GLN A 44 9.04 -18.13 17.09
CA GLN A 44 8.05 -17.89 18.16
C GLN A 44 8.61 -17.23 19.42
N GLU A 45 9.79 -16.56 19.34
CA GLU A 45 10.25 -15.73 20.44
C GLU A 45 9.31 -14.51 20.60
N ARG A 46 8.76 -14.31 21.81
CA ARG A 46 7.75 -13.29 22.06
C ARG A 46 8.24 -11.88 21.75
N GLY A 47 7.45 -11.13 20.99
CA GLY A 47 7.77 -9.75 20.58
C GLY A 47 8.95 -9.65 19.61
N ARG A 48 9.33 -10.75 18.97
CA ARG A 48 10.47 -10.84 18.05
C ARG A 48 10.08 -11.50 16.73
N SER A 49 10.88 -11.22 15.70
CA SER A 49 10.79 -11.90 14.42
C SER A 49 12.13 -12.54 14.07
N TYR A 50 12.07 -13.74 13.46
CA TYR A 50 13.25 -14.45 12.97
C TYR A 50 13.60 -14.08 11.52
N SER A 51 12.75 -13.34 10.83
CA SER A 51 12.99 -12.89 9.45
C SER A 51 12.57 -11.42 9.28
N TRP A 52 13.45 -10.65 8.67
CA TRP A 52 13.23 -9.24 8.31
C TRP A 52 13.49 -9.00 6.83
N THR A 53 13.38 -10.03 6.02
CA THR A 53 13.43 -9.91 4.57
C THR A 53 12.04 -9.59 4.02
N ALA A 54 12.00 -8.66 3.08
CA ALA A 54 10.76 -8.24 2.39
C ALA A 54 11.07 -7.66 1.01
N GLY A 55 10.09 -7.64 0.15
CA GLY A 55 10.10 -6.70 -0.98
C GLY A 55 9.77 -5.31 -0.44
N VAL A 56 10.68 -4.34 -0.58
CA VAL A 56 10.50 -3.00 -0.02
C VAL A 56 10.56 -1.93 -1.10
N LEU A 57 9.82 -0.85 -0.89
CA LEU A 57 9.87 0.35 -1.71
C LEU A 57 10.93 1.31 -1.15
N ASP A 58 11.72 1.92 -2.04
CA ASP A 58 12.84 2.77 -1.63
C ASP A 58 12.40 4.13 -1.09
N ARG A 59 11.33 4.72 -1.63
CA ARG A 59 10.96 6.13 -1.45
C ARG A 59 9.52 6.33 -0.98
N ILE A 60 9.08 5.64 0.07
CA ILE A 60 7.69 5.73 0.54
C ILE A 60 7.34 7.07 1.20
N TRP A 61 8.36 7.85 1.60
CA TRP A 61 8.16 9.13 2.29
C TRP A 61 8.02 10.32 1.34
N ASP A 62 8.43 10.15 0.09
CA ASP A 62 8.46 11.22 -0.89
C ASP A 62 7.05 11.58 -1.36
N PHE A 63 6.68 12.83 -1.15
CA PHE A 63 5.38 13.34 -1.52
C PHE A 63 5.43 14.86 -1.64
N ASP A 64 4.96 15.40 -2.76
CA ASP A 64 4.73 16.84 -2.90
C ASP A 64 3.26 17.16 -2.63
N PRO A 65 2.91 17.63 -1.45
CA PRO A 65 1.53 17.91 -1.09
C PRO A 65 0.94 19.08 -1.88
N SER A 66 1.76 19.98 -2.41
CA SER A 66 1.30 21.18 -3.12
C SER A 66 0.56 20.83 -4.42
N VAL A 67 0.99 19.75 -5.10
CA VAL A 67 0.34 19.22 -6.32
C VAL A 67 -1.12 18.84 -6.07
N PHE A 68 -1.42 18.38 -4.85
CA PHE A 68 -2.74 17.88 -4.46
C PHE A 68 -3.53 18.86 -3.58
N GLY A 69 -3.05 20.10 -3.42
CA GLY A 69 -3.70 21.09 -2.56
C GLY A 69 -3.72 20.73 -1.08
N ILE A 70 -2.79 19.86 -0.64
CA ILE A 70 -2.69 19.38 0.74
C ILE A 70 -1.67 20.23 1.50
N SER A 71 -2.02 20.63 2.74
CA SER A 71 -1.08 21.38 3.55
C SER A 71 0.09 20.50 4.03
N PRO A 72 1.30 21.07 4.24
CA PRO A 72 2.43 20.31 4.80
C PRO A 72 2.10 19.68 6.17
N ARG A 73 1.30 20.37 7.00
CA ARG A 73 0.85 19.85 8.29
C ARG A 73 -0.01 18.59 8.16
N GLU A 74 -0.94 18.58 7.22
CA GLU A 74 -1.76 17.41 6.91
C GLU A 74 -0.91 16.29 6.33
N ALA A 75 -0.06 16.60 5.35
CA ALA A 75 0.79 15.64 4.66
C ALA A 75 1.66 14.82 5.62
N VAL A 76 2.20 15.42 6.68
CA VAL A 76 3.02 14.71 7.70
C VAL A 76 2.20 13.66 8.44
N GLN A 77 0.89 13.87 8.61
CA GLN A 77 0.02 12.95 9.33
C GLN A 77 -0.68 11.93 8.44
N MET A 78 -0.53 12.05 7.11
CA MET A 78 -1.09 11.08 6.16
C MET A 78 -0.24 9.82 6.09
N ASP A 79 -0.89 8.67 6.14
CA ASP A 79 -0.27 7.38 5.85
C ASP A 79 0.38 7.41 4.44
N PRO A 80 1.62 6.94 4.27
CA PRO A 80 2.27 6.83 2.96
C PRO A 80 1.43 6.12 1.90
N GLN A 81 0.57 5.18 2.28
CA GLN A 81 -0.34 4.51 1.34
C GLN A 81 -1.27 5.52 0.64
N GLN A 82 -1.80 6.50 1.38
CA GLN A 82 -2.64 7.55 0.79
C GLN A 82 -1.83 8.43 -0.17
N ARG A 83 -0.59 8.78 0.20
CA ARG A 83 0.30 9.63 -0.62
C ARG A 83 0.68 8.95 -1.93
N ILE A 84 1.12 7.69 -1.85
CA ILE A 84 1.50 6.89 -3.03
C ILE A 84 0.31 6.69 -3.97
N LEU A 85 -0.87 6.41 -3.44
CA LEU A 85 -2.07 6.23 -4.26
C LEU A 85 -2.51 7.52 -4.97
N LEU A 86 -2.34 8.69 -4.35
CA LEU A 86 -2.57 9.99 -5.02
C LEU A 86 -1.65 10.15 -6.23
N GLN A 87 -0.35 9.89 -6.06
CA GLN A 87 0.63 9.96 -7.15
C GLN A 87 0.30 8.95 -8.26
N LEU A 88 0.03 7.70 -7.89
CA LEU A 88 -0.30 6.65 -8.86
C LEU A 88 -1.62 6.90 -9.58
N THR A 89 -2.61 7.47 -8.91
CA THR A 89 -3.86 7.85 -9.57
C THR A 89 -3.62 8.94 -10.61
N TRP A 90 -2.82 9.94 -10.28
CA TRP A 90 -2.42 10.98 -11.23
C TRP A 90 -1.71 10.37 -12.44
N GLU A 91 -0.67 9.56 -12.21
CA GLU A 91 0.09 8.88 -13.26
C GLU A 91 -0.78 7.95 -14.12
N ALA A 92 -1.71 7.21 -13.51
CA ALA A 92 -2.63 6.33 -14.24
C ALA A 92 -3.61 7.10 -15.13
N LEU A 93 -4.06 8.28 -14.68
CA LEU A 93 -4.89 9.19 -15.49
C LEU A 93 -4.08 9.76 -16.66
N GLU A 94 -2.82 10.15 -16.45
CA GLU A 94 -1.91 10.59 -17.52
C GLU A 94 -1.68 9.47 -18.54
N ASP A 95 -1.40 8.25 -18.10
CA ASP A 95 -1.22 7.09 -18.96
C ASP A 95 -2.47 6.78 -19.81
N ALA A 96 -3.65 7.00 -19.21
CA ALA A 96 -4.93 6.85 -19.90
C ALA A 96 -5.29 8.03 -20.83
N GLY A 97 -4.51 9.10 -20.81
CA GLY A 97 -4.83 10.33 -21.56
C GLY A 97 -6.06 11.08 -21.03
N ILE A 98 -6.39 10.90 -19.73
CA ILE A 98 -7.55 11.48 -19.06
C ILE A 98 -7.08 12.63 -18.16
N PRO A 99 -7.25 13.90 -18.53
CA PRO A 99 -6.98 15.01 -17.64
C PRO A 99 -7.87 14.93 -16.38
N PRO A 100 -7.33 15.09 -15.15
CA PRO A 100 -8.13 15.04 -13.92
C PRO A 100 -9.34 15.99 -13.93
N SER A 101 -9.21 17.16 -14.56
CA SER A 101 -10.30 18.13 -14.68
C SER A 101 -11.50 17.64 -15.50
N THR A 102 -11.33 16.61 -16.33
CA THR A 102 -12.44 16.05 -17.14
C THR A 102 -13.31 15.07 -16.39
N ILE A 103 -12.82 14.53 -15.28
CA ILE A 103 -13.54 13.59 -14.43
C ILE A 103 -13.99 14.22 -13.10
N ALA A 104 -13.54 15.42 -12.79
CA ALA A 104 -13.98 16.16 -11.61
C ALA A 104 -15.48 16.39 -11.64
N GLY A 105 -16.17 16.21 -10.51
CA GLY A 105 -17.62 16.32 -10.39
C GLY A 105 -18.41 15.14 -10.98
N SER A 106 -17.75 14.08 -11.46
CA SER A 106 -18.41 12.96 -12.13
C SER A 106 -18.57 11.72 -11.23
N GLU A 107 -19.44 10.79 -11.66
CA GLU A 107 -19.75 9.52 -10.97
C GLU A 107 -18.65 8.45 -11.16
N VAL A 108 -17.37 8.84 -11.11
CA VAL A 108 -16.26 7.89 -11.14
C VAL A 108 -16.18 7.15 -9.82
N GLY A 109 -16.18 5.81 -9.85
CA GLY A 109 -16.03 4.98 -8.66
C GLY A 109 -14.57 4.77 -8.27
N VAL A 110 -14.30 4.66 -6.97
CA VAL A 110 -12.96 4.40 -6.42
C VAL A 110 -12.99 3.15 -5.54
N TYR A 111 -12.21 2.13 -5.91
CA TYR A 111 -12.20 0.83 -5.24
C TYR A 111 -10.75 0.44 -4.94
N ILE A 112 -10.34 0.52 -3.67
CA ILE A 112 -8.95 0.28 -3.25
C ILE A 112 -8.88 -0.91 -2.30
N GLY A 113 -8.05 -1.88 -2.63
CA GLY A 113 -7.70 -2.98 -1.73
C GLY A 113 -6.58 -2.56 -0.78
N ALA A 114 -6.86 -2.56 0.53
CA ALA A 114 -5.85 -2.33 1.57
C ALA A 114 -6.30 -2.99 2.86
N CYS A 115 -5.37 -3.59 3.62
CA CYS A 115 -5.71 -4.33 4.82
C CYS A 115 -4.99 -3.86 6.09
N GLN A 116 -4.09 -2.91 6.00
CA GLN A 116 -3.35 -2.40 7.16
C GLN A 116 -3.10 -0.91 7.03
N VAL A 117 -3.18 -0.19 8.16
CA VAL A 117 -2.76 1.19 8.34
C VAL A 117 -1.89 1.22 9.59
N GLU A 118 -0.58 1.11 9.40
CA GLU A 118 0.38 1.01 10.51
C GLU A 118 0.99 2.37 10.88
N TYR A 119 0.79 3.41 10.04
CA TYR A 119 1.42 4.70 10.19
C TYR A 119 1.12 5.37 11.54
N GLY A 120 -0.10 5.21 12.05
CA GLY A 120 -0.47 5.72 13.36
C GLY A 120 0.40 5.21 14.52
N HIS A 121 1.00 4.03 14.38
CA HIS A 121 1.90 3.48 15.40
C HIS A 121 3.22 4.26 15.56
N ARG A 122 3.62 5.05 14.55
CA ARG A 122 4.82 5.88 14.61
C ARG A 122 4.68 7.04 15.59
N PHE A 123 3.47 7.51 15.82
CA PHE A 123 3.19 8.61 16.76
C PHE A 123 3.13 8.14 18.21
N GLY A 124 3.24 6.82 18.46
CA GLY A 124 3.24 6.23 19.78
C GLY A 124 1.91 6.39 20.51
N ILE A 125 1.99 6.47 21.86
CA ILE A 125 0.83 6.62 22.74
C ILE A 125 0.59 8.10 23.12
N ASP A 126 1.34 9.01 22.55
CA ASP A 126 1.19 10.44 22.84
C ASP A 126 -0.05 11.01 22.13
N HIS A 127 -1.14 11.09 22.87
CA HIS A 127 -2.39 11.65 22.36
C HIS A 127 -2.32 13.15 22.04
N ALA A 128 -1.27 13.85 22.50
CA ALA A 128 -1.09 15.27 22.20
C ALA A 128 -0.76 15.54 20.71
N VAL A 129 -0.28 14.52 19.98
CA VAL A 129 -0.02 14.63 18.55
C VAL A 129 -1.27 14.38 17.68
N ALA A 130 -2.34 13.86 18.29
CA ALA A 130 -3.58 13.58 17.58
C ALA A 130 -4.37 14.88 17.37
N ASP A 131 -4.37 15.39 16.15
CA ASP A 131 -5.24 16.48 15.72
C ASP A 131 -6.27 15.99 14.67
N SER A 132 -7.00 16.93 14.05
CA SER A 132 -8.01 16.59 13.03
C SER A 132 -7.44 15.82 11.83
N HIS A 133 -6.17 16.06 11.48
CA HIS A 133 -5.51 15.39 10.36
C HIS A 133 -5.04 13.98 10.71
N PHE A 134 -4.78 13.70 12.01
CA PHE A 134 -4.42 12.35 12.45
C PHE A 134 -5.53 11.34 12.14
N ALA A 135 -6.77 11.68 12.46
CA ALA A 135 -7.90 10.79 12.23
C ALA A 135 -8.07 10.45 10.74
N THR A 136 -8.00 11.46 9.86
CA THR A 136 -8.11 11.26 8.41
C THR A 136 -6.84 10.67 7.79
N GLY A 137 -5.68 10.93 8.39
CA GLY A 137 -4.39 10.41 7.93
C GLY A 137 -4.20 8.92 8.22
N THR A 138 -4.86 8.37 9.24
CA THR A 138 -4.65 6.99 9.72
C THR A 138 -5.86 6.06 9.60
N ALA A 139 -7.00 6.55 9.09
CA ALA A 139 -8.18 5.71 8.92
C ALA A 139 -8.13 4.92 7.60
N LEU A 140 -8.38 3.60 7.68
CA LEU A 140 -8.38 2.72 6.52
C LEU A 140 -9.40 3.17 5.44
N SER A 141 -10.59 3.61 5.84
CA SER A 141 -11.63 4.10 4.91
C SER A 141 -11.17 5.32 4.10
N VAL A 142 -10.25 6.12 4.62
CA VAL A 142 -9.75 7.33 3.95
C VAL A 142 -8.75 7.01 2.85
N VAL A 143 -8.22 5.80 2.78
CA VAL A 143 -7.31 5.37 1.71
C VAL A 143 -7.96 5.56 0.33
N SER A 144 -9.21 5.13 0.13
CA SER A 144 -9.97 5.38 -1.10
C SER A 144 -10.60 6.78 -1.13
N ASN A 145 -11.17 7.22 0.00
CA ASN A 145 -11.94 8.47 0.06
C ASN A 145 -11.06 9.71 -0.16
N ARG A 146 -9.77 9.62 0.14
CA ARG A 146 -8.79 10.67 -0.17
C ARG A 146 -8.67 10.91 -1.67
N LEU A 147 -8.67 9.85 -2.47
CA LEU A 147 -8.65 9.95 -3.93
C LEU A 147 -9.92 10.64 -4.43
N SER A 148 -11.09 10.19 -3.96
CA SER A 148 -12.36 10.80 -4.33
C SER A 148 -12.41 12.29 -3.97
N TYR A 149 -11.93 12.65 -2.79
CA TYR A 149 -11.89 14.04 -2.34
C TYR A 149 -10.96 14.92 -3.18
N VAL A 150 -9.73 14.47 -3.42
CA VAL A 150 -8.71 15.27 -4.13
C VAL A 150 -9.05 15.43 -5.62
N PHE A 151 -9.60 14.40 -6.25
CA PHE A 151 -9.97 14.42 -7.67
C PHE A 151 -11.43 14.81 -7.91
N ASP A 152 -12.17 15.18 -6.84
CA ASP A 152 -13.61 15.57 -6.91
C ASP A 152 -14.47 14.48 -7.59
N LEU A 153 -14.40 13.24 -7.12
CA LEU A 153 -15.12 12.10 -7.67
C LEU A 153 -16.33 11.76 -6.80
N HIS A 154 -17.50 11.63 -7.41
CA HIS A 154 -18.78 11.49 -6.71
C HIS A 154 -19.36 10.07 -6.73
N GLY A 155 -18.75 9.13 -7.46
CA GLY A 155 -19.15 7.74 -7.48
C GLY A 155 -18.86 6.99 -6.17
N PRO A 156 -19.21 5.71 -6.08
CA PRO A 156 -18.90 4.87 -4.91
C PRO A 156 -17.41 4.90 -4.58
N SER A 157 -17.07 5.09 -3.31
CA SER A 157 -15.68 5.14 -2.84
C SER A 157 -15.51 4.21 -1.65
N MET A 158 -14.71 3.15 -1.81
CA MET A 158 -14.52 2.16 -0.76
C MET A 158 -13.11 1.60 -0.71
N THR A 159 -12.62 1.47 0.52
CA THR A 159 -11.45 0.67 0.83
C THR A 159 -11.93 -0.71 1.28
N ILE A 160 -11.40 -1.74 0.66
CA ILE A 160 -11.84 -3.12 0.82
C ILE A 160 -10.74 -3.91 1.50
N ASP A 161 -11.06 -4.50 2.64
CA ASP A 161 -10.19 -5.42 3.37
C ASP A 161 -10.81 -6.83 3.35
N THR A 162 -10.20 -7.69 2.57
CA THR A 162 -10.41 -9.15 2.57
C THR A 162 -9.05 -9.86 2.65
N ALA A 163 -8.12 -9.27 3.40
CA ALA A 163 -6.74 -9.70 3.53
C ALA A 163 -6.03 -9.81 2.15
N CYS A 164 -5.36 -10.90 1.85
CA CYS A 164 -4.58 -11.08 0.61
C CYS A 164 -5.39 -10.94 -0.69
N SER A 165 -6.72 -11.05 -0.64
CA SER A 165 -7.60 -10.94 -1.80
C SER A 165 -8.17 -9.53 -2.01
N SER A 166 -7.83 -8.55 -1.18
CA SER A 166 -8.46 -7.23 -1.16
C SER A 166 -8.51 -6.54 -2.52
N SER A 167 -7.39 -6.51 -3.25
CA SER A 167 -7.32 -5.84 -4.56
C SER A 167 -8.14 -6.53 -5.63
N LEU A 168 -8.21 -7.88 -5.62
CA LEU A 168 -9.05 -8.62 -6.57
C LEU A 168 -10.54 -8.48 -6.24
N VAL A 169 -10.91 -8.38 -4.96
CA VAL A 169 -12.29 -8.07 -4.55
C VAL A 169 -12.65 -6.64 -4.94
N ALA A 170 -11.73 -5.68 -4.77
CA ALA A 170 -11.91 -4.31 -5.23
C ALA A 170 -12.17 -4.26 -6.75
N LEU A 171 -11.37 -4.97 -7.54
CA LEU A 171 -11.58 -5.10 -8.98
C LEU A 171 -12.94 -5.71 -9.31
N HIS A 172 -13.33 -6.79 -8.63
CA HIS A 172 -14.64 -7.42 -8.82
C HIS A 172 -15.79 -6.44 -8.57
N GLN A 173 -15.75 -5.69 -7.46
CA GLN A 173 -16.78 -4.70 -7.14
C GLN A 173 -16.88 -3.59 -8.19
N ALA A 174 -15.75 -3.12 -8.70
CA ALA A 174 -15.71 -2.14 -9.78
C ALA A 174 -16.33 -2.69 -11.07
N VAL A 175 -15.98 -3.94 -11.45
CA VAL A 175 -16.56 -4.60 -12.63
C VAL A 175 -18.08 -4.76 -12.50
N GLU A 176 -18.59 -5.14 -11.33
CA GLU A 176 -20.04 -5.26 -11.11
C GLU A 176 -20.75 -3.88 -11.18
N ALA A 177 -20.10 -2.81 -10.65
CA ALA A 177 -20.64 -1.47 -10.74
C ALA A 177 -20.71 -0.95 -12.20
N LEU A 178 -19.67 -1.21 -12.99
CA LEU A 178 -19.61 -0.88 -14.42
C LEU A 178 -20.67 -1.68 -15.22
N ARG A 179 -20.74 -3.00 -15.02
CA ARG A 179 -21.69 -3.88 -15.72
C ARG A 179 -23.15 -3.57 -15.42
N SER A 180 -23.42 -3.13 -14.18
CA SER A 180 -24.79 -2.71 -13.80
C SER A 180 -25.17 -1.31 -14.27
N GLY A 181 -24.26 -0.59 -14.93
CA GLY A 181 -24.48 0.80 -15.38
C GLY A 181 -24.59 1.81 -14.24
N ARG A 182 -24.09 1.44 -13.04
CA ARG A 182 -24.08 2.35 -11.88
C ARG A 182 -23.04 3.44 -12.03
N ILE A 183 -21.94 3.15 -12.68
CA ILE A 183 -20.85 4.06 -13.03
C ILE A 183 -20.34 3.72 -14.42
N ASP A 184 -19.74 4.68 -15.11
CA ASP A 184 -19.15 4.50 -16.43
C ASP A 184 -17.62 4.35 -16.37
N THR A 185 -17.02 4.78 -15.26
CA THR A 185 -15.57 4.73 -15.05
C THR A 185 -15.26 4.35 -13.60
N ALA A 186 -14.19 3.60 -13.40
CA ALA A 186 -13.71 3.23 -12.08
C ALA A 186 -12.18 3.36 -11.98
N ILE A 187 -11.70 3.87 -10.85
CA ILE A 187 -10.31 3.80 -10.41
C ILE A 187 -10.21 2.61 -9.47
N VAL A 188 -9.34 1.67 -9.80
CA VAL A 188 -9.17 0.43 -9.04
C VAL A 188 -7.71 0.23 -8.70
N GLY A 189 -7.43 -0.06 -7.45
CA GLY A 189 -6.05 -0.26 -7.03
C GLY A 189 -5.88 -1.13 -5.80
N GLY A 190 -4.64 -1.26 -5.40
CA GLY A 190 -4.27 -1.91 -4.15
C GLY A 190 -2.96 -1.35 -3.61
N VAL A 191 -2.81 -1.38 -2.29
CA VAL A 191 -1.62 -0.89 -1.63
C VAL A 191 -1.30 -1.68 -0.36
N ASN A 192 -0.02 -1.86 -0.08
CA ASN A 192 0.49 -2.38 1.18
C ASN A 192 1.86 -1.79 1.47
N ILE A 193 2.04 -1.22 2.66
CA ILE A 193 3.34 -0.70 3.14
C ILE A 193 3.65 -1.29 4.52
N ILE A 194 4.93 -1.53 4.79
CA ILE A 194 5.42 -2.09 6.06
C ILE A 194 6.05 -0.97 6.89
N GLU A 195 5.31 -0.43 7.84
CA GLU A 195 5.74 0.71 8.64
C GLU A 195 5.96 0.39 10.11
N SER A 196 5.49 -0.78 10.55
CA SER A 196 5.59 -1.27 11.92
C SER A 196 6.16 -2.69 11.95
N PRO A 197 6.92 -3.04 13.00
CA PRO A 197 7.36 -4.42 13.19
C PRO A 197 6.21 -5.37 13.55
N SER A 198 5.05 -4.86 13.96
CA SER A 198 3.98 -5.63 14.60
C SER A 198 3.47 -6.78 13.73
N SER A 199 3.16 -6.52 12.47
CA SER A 199 2.66 -7.56 11.57
C SER A 199 3.76 -8.58 11.21
N CYS A 200 5.01 -8.15 11.04
CA CYS A 200 6.14 -9.08 10.85
C CYS A 200 6.32 -9.99 12.06
N ILE A 201 6.21 -9.44 13.27
CA ILE A 201 6.27 -10.22 14.51
C ILE A 201 5.10 -11.22 14.59
N ALA A 202 3.88 -10.79 14.28
CA ALA A 202 2.70 -11.66 14.29
C ALA A 202 2.86 -12.85 13.34
N PHE A 203 3.28 -12.62 12.10
CA PHE A 203 3.54 -13.69 11.13
C PHE A 203 4.71 -14.59 11.54
N SER A 204 5.73 -14.02 12.20
CA SER A 204 6.83 -14.78 12.78
C SER A 204 6.34 -15.70 13.92
N GLN A 205 5.47 -15.20 14.81
CA GLN A 205 4.86 -16.00 15.87
C GLN A 205 4.03 -17.16 15.31
N ALA A 206 3.36 -16.95 14.20
CA ALA A 206 2.61 -17.98 13.48
C ALA A 206 3.51 -18.93 12.65
N SER A 207 4.83 -18.73 12.66
CA SER A 207 5.82 -19.49 11.83
C SER A 207 5.51 -19.46 10.34
N MET A 208 4.93 -18.39 9.84
CA MET A 208 4.52 -18.24 8.44
C MET A 208 5.59 -17.63 7.55
N LEU A 209 6.56 -16.90 8.12
CA LEU A 209 7.61 -16.25 7.33
C LEU A 209 8.67 -17.27 6.88
N SER A 210 9.20 -17.09 5.68
CA SER A 210 10.31 -17.85 5.18
C SER A 210 11.61 -17.48 5.92
N PRO A 211 12.30 -18.41 6.56
CA PRO A 211 13.62 -18.14 7.13
C PRO A 211 14.71 -18.01 6.06
N SER A 212 14.50 -18.57 4.86
CA SER A 212 15.42 -18.41 3.73
C SER A 212 15.25 -17.08 3.00
N GLY A 213 14.20 -16.29 3.33
CA GLY A 213 13.91 -15.02 2.69
C GLY A 213 13.43 -15.16 1.25
N ARG A 214 12.79 -16.29 0.90
CA ARG A 214 12.27 -16.54 -0.44
C ARG A 214 10.90 -17.22 -0.39
N CYS A 215 10.02 -16.83 -1.32
CA CYS A 215 8.80 -17.56 -1.60
C CYS A 215 9.11 -18.67 -2.63
N HIS A 216 9.22 -19.89 -2.19
CA HIS A 216 9.43 -21.05 -3.07
C HIS A 216 8.09 -21.64 -3.51
N ALA A 217 7.23 -20.79 -4.16
CA ALA A 217 5.91 -21.17 -4.56
C ALA A 217 5.90 -22.45 -5.42
N PHE A 218 5.04 -23.39 -5.05
CA PHE A 218 4.89 -24.72 -5.70
C PHE A 218 6.15 -25.62 -5.63
N SER A 219 7.16 -25.25 -4.89
CA SER A 219 8.38 -26.06 -4.73
C SER A 219 8.32 -26.93 -3.47
N ALA A 220 8.98 -28.08 -3.52
CA ALA A 220 9.19 -28.92 -2.33
C ALA A 220 10.05 -28.23 -1.24
N ASN A 221 10.78 -27.18 -1.60
CA ASN A 221 11.59 -26.39 -0.69
C ASN A 221 10.81 -25.20 -0.06
N ALA A 222 9.49 -25.14 -0.23
CA ALA A 222 8.68 -24.08 0.36
C ALA A 222 8.78 -24.11 1.89
N ASP A 223 9.23 -22.99 2.49
CA ASP A 223 9.52 -22.87 3.91
C ASP A 223 8.80 -21.71 4.61
N GLY A 224 7.91 -21.05 3.89
CA GLY A 224 7.14 -19.88 4.32
C GLY A 224 6.99 -18.87 3.20
N PHE A 225 6.43 -17.68 3.52
CA PHE A 225 6.33 -16.58 2.57
C PHE A 225 7.19 -15.38 2.97
N VAL A 226 7.42 -14.49 2.03
CA VAL A 226 8.11 -13.22 2.24
C VAL A 226 7.09 -12.09 2.06
N ARG A 227 7.04 -11.17 3.01
CA ARG A 227 6.18 -9.98 2.89
C ARG A 227 6.69 -9.04 1.80
N ALA A 228 5.80 -8.24 1.24
CA ALA A 228 6.19 -7.21 0.30
C ALA A 228 5.34 -5.95 0.48
N GLU A 229 5.94 -4.83 0.17
CA GLU A 229 5.28 -3.56 -0.10
C GLU A 229 4.92 -3.48 -1.58
N GLY A 230 4.04 -2.56 -1.90
CA GLY A 230 3.67 -2.26 -3.27
C GLY A 230 2.38 -1.48 -3.35
N ALA A 231 2.21 -0.79 -4.46
CA ALA A 231 0.97 -0.11 -4.83
C ALA A 231 0.78 -0.15 -6.34
N GLY A 232 -0.48 -0.15 -6.78
CA GLY A 232 -0.83 -0.08 -8.20
C GLY A 232 -2.25 0.43 -8.42
N ILE A 233 -2.46 1.12 -9.52
CA ILE A 233 -3.73 1.62 -10.05
C ILE A 233 -3.87 1.16 -11.52
#